data_7485d06fe9e555614061b7fc5d8204d2
#
_entry.id   7485d06fe9e555614061b7fc5d8204d2
#
_cell.length_a   1.000
_cell.length_b   1.000
_cell.length_c   1.000
_cell.angle_alpha   90.00
_cell.angle_beta   90.00
_cell.angle_gamma   90.00
#
_symmetry.space_group_name_H-M   'P 1'
#
loop_
_entity.id
_entity.type
_entity.pdbx_description
1 polymer ?
#
loop_
_entity_poly.entity_id
_entity_poly.type
_entity_poly.pdbx_seq_one_letter_code
_entity_poly.pdbx_strand_id
1 'polypeptide(L)'
;MRRASRRAMRSYMRYFYEAFALTGTSEEQILARVRADLSPRLRTDLQRDSIVLALGHMGNWDLVGAWACRRLSTVLTVAERLEPADLFDQFVAFRERLGMRIIGQGRGEKVFDRLVAAARDGGPYVIPLLADRDLSASGVDVDLCGHTARFAAGPAALAERLDLPLYTGTMHYERLSVERRRAAGSPWGLVLTLREV
;
A
#
# COMPACT_ATOMS: atom_id res chain seq x y z
N MET A 1 -12.86 21.29 -15.60
CA MET A 1 -13.44 20.02 -15.09
C MET A 1 -13.26 18.83 -16.06
N ARG A 2 -13.79 18.80 -17.29
CA ARG A 2 -13.74 17.62 -18.20
C ARG A 2 -12.34 17.02 -18.45
N ARG A 3 -11.26 17.82 -18.55
CA ARG A 3 -9.88 17.32 -18.74
C ARG A 3 -9.34 16.62 -17.48
N ALA A 4 -9.62 17.14 -16.29
CA ALA A 4 -9.19 16.54 -15.03
C ALA A 4 -9.90 15.20 -14.80
N SER A 5 -11.22 15.13 -15.01
CA SER A 5 -12.00 13.89 -14.91
C SER A 5 -11.50 12.80 -15.88
N ARG A 6 -11.17 13.16 -17.13
CA ARG A 6 -10.60 12.19 -18.09
C ARG A 6 -9.22 11.69 -17.66
N ARG A 7 -8.38 12.55 -17.07
CA ARG A 7 -7.06 12.13 -16.55
C ARG A 7 -7.21 11.21 -15.35
N ALA A 8 -8.10 11.53 -14.42
CA ALA A 8 -8.40 10.71 -13.26
C ALA A 8 -8.91 9.32 -13.70
N MET A 9 -9.89 9.26 -14.61
CA MET A 9 -10.40 8.00 -15.13
C MET A 9 -9.33 7.17 -15.83
N ARG A 10 -8.47 7.79 -16.64
CA ARG A 10 -7.34 7.06 -17.27
C ARG A 10 -6.35 6.52 -16.26
N SER A 11 -6.09 7.25 -15.17
CA SER A 11 -5.21 6.79 -14.09
C SER A 11 -5.84 5.62 -13.35
N TYR A 12 -7.15 5.71 -13.05
CA TYR A 12 -7.92 4.67 -12.40
C TYR A 12 -7.97 3.38 -13.24
N MET A 13 -8.29 3.47 -14.51
CA MET A 13 -8.32 2.31 -15.42
C MET A 13 -6.92 1.70 -15.63
N ARG A 14 -5.86 2.52 -15.57
CA ARG A 14 -4.47 2.01 -15.60
C ARG A 14 -4.19 1.14 -14.39
N TYR A 15 -4.60 1.57 -13.20
CA TYR A 15 -4.44 0.79 -11.99
C TYR A 15 -5.03 -0.62 -12.15
N PHE A 16 -6.27 -0.75 -12.62
CA PHE A 16 -6.90 -2.06 -12.82
C PHE A 16 -6.18 -2.89 -13.87
N TYR A 17 -5.87 -2.30 -15.02
CA TYR A 17 -5.11 -3.01 -16.06
C TYR A 17 -3.79 -3.54 -15.51
N GLU A 18 -3.04 -2.73 -14.80
CA GLU A 18 -1.76 -3.11 -14.24
C GLU A 18 -1.88 -4.13 -13.10
N ALA A 19 -2.91 -4.05 -12.26
CA ALA A 19 -3.17 -5.04 -11.22
C ALA A 19 -3.39 -6.43 -11.83
N PHE A 20 -4.22 -6.54 -12.88
CA PHE A 20 -4.42 -7.81 -13.58
C PHE A 20 -3.18 -8.28 -14.34
N ALA A 21 -2.43 -7.38 -14.97
CA ALA A 21 -1.21 -7.72 -15.71
C ALA A 21 -0.04 -8.14 -14.79
N LEU A 22 -0.12 -7.80 -13.50
CA LEU A 22 0.97 -8.03 -12.54
C LEU A 22 1.27 -9.52 -12.31
N THR A 23 0.29 -10.40 -12.51
CA THR A 23 0.47 -11.87 -12.44
C THR A 23 1.48 -12.41 -13.45
N GLY A 24 1.57 -11.77 -14.63
CA GLY A 24 2.54 -12.10 -15.69
C GLY A 24 3.80 -11.24 -15.69
N THR A 25 3.98 -10.37 -14.68
CA THR A 25 5.11 -9.46 -14.60
C THR A 25 6.28 -10.11 -13.86
N SER A 26 7.46 -10.13 -14.48
CA SER A 26 8.67 -10.70 -13.85
C SER A 26 9.15 -9.83 -12.68
N GLU A 27 9.98 -10.43 -11.82
CA GLU A 27 10.60 -9.69 -10.70
C GLU A 27 11.43 -8.50 -11.21
N GLU A 28 12.23 -8.69 -12.25
CA GLU A 28 13.03 -7.63 -12.86
C GLU A 28 12.14 -6.47 -13.34
N GLN A 29 11.02 -6.78 -13.98
CA GLN A 29 10.05 -5.78 -14.43
C GLN A 29 9.42 -5.02 -13.25
N ILE A 30 9.05 -5.71 -12.15
CA ILE A 30 8.53 -5.09 -10.94
C ILE A 30 9.57 -4.11 -10.36
N LEU A 31 10.81 -4.55 -10.23
CA LEU A 31 11.91 -3.74 -9.68
C LEU A 31 12.23 -2.52 -10.54
N ALA A 32 12.21 -2.67 -11.86
CA ALA A 32 12.47 -1.57 -12.79
C ALA A 32 11.34 -0.51 -12.80
N ARG A 33 10.13 -0.88 -12.40
CA ARG A 33 8.97 0.02 -12.41
C ARG A 33 8.86 0.95 -11.20
N VAL A 34 9.45 0.59 -10.07
CA VAL A 34 9.34 1.39 -8.84
C VAL A 34 10.64 2.10 -8.53
N ARG A 35 10.56 3.41 -8.33
CA ARG A 35 11.62 4.24 -7.75
C ARG A 35 11.19 4.65 -6.35
N ALA A 36 12.03 4.36 -5.36
CA ALA A 36 11.73 4.65 -3.97
C ALA A 36 12.66 5.74 -3.42
N ASP A 37 12.04 6.75 -2.79
CA ASP A 37 12.69 7.78 -1.98
C ASP A 37 12.30 7.55 -0.53
N LEU A 38 13.20 6.91 0.21
CA LEU A 38 12.96 6.39 1.55
C LEU A 38 13.68 7.23 2.60
N SER A 39 13.05 7.41 3.77
CA SER A 39 13.73 7.95 4.94
C SER A 39 15.01 7.15 5.25
N PRO A 40 16.14 7.79 5.58
CA PRO A 40 17.38 7.09 5.91
C PRO A 40 17.23 6.05 7.03
N ARG A 41 16.36 6.31 8.01
CA ARG A 41 16.11 5.41 9.16
C ARG A 41 15.31 4.16 8.80
N LEU A 42 14.49 4.20 7.76
CA LEU A 42 13.54 3.13 7.44
C LEU A 42 14.20 1.73 7.40
N ARG A 43 15.38 1.62 6.80
CA ARG A 43 16.11 0.33 6.72
C ARG A 43 16.60 -0.13 8.08
N THR A 44 17.07 0.79 8.91
CA THR A 44 17.52 0.49 10.28
C THR A 44 16.35 0.04 11.14
N ASP A 45 15.21 0.70 11.03
CA ASP A 45 14.02 0.34 11.77
C ASP A 45 13.50 -1.04 11.34
N LEU A 46 13.46 -1.34 10.04
CA LEU A 46 13.10 -2.67 9.53
C LEU A 46 14.08 -3.80 9.91
N GLN A 47 15.34 -3.47 10.22
CA GLN A 47 16.28 -4.45 10.76
C GLN A 47 16.03 -4.78 12.23
N ARG A 48 15.33 -3.90 12.94
CA ARG A 48 15.00 -4.06 14.36
C ARG A 48 13.64 -4.71 14.55
N ASP A 49 12.63 -4.20 13.82
CA ASP A 49 11.26 -4.67 13.91
C ASP A 49 10.45 -4.23 12.68
N SER A 50 9.15 -4.49 12.70
CA SER A 50 8.18 -4.05 11.71
C SER A 50 8.04 -2.51 11.71
N ILE A 51 7.49 -1.98 10.63
CA ILE A 51 7.11 -0.56 10.51
C ILE A 51 5.65 -0.43 10.08
N VAL A 52 4.98 0.62 10.55
CA VAL A 52 3.63 0.97 10.12
C VAL A 52 3.68 2.10 9.10
N LEU A 53 2.92 1.98 8.02
CA LEU A 53 2.79 3.02 6.99
C LEU A 53 1.36 3.57 6.96
N ALA A 54 1.22 4.88 7.13
CA ALA A 54 0.00 5.61 6.84
C ALA A 54 0.01 6.07 5.38
N LEU A 55 -0.85 5.50 4.55
CA LEU A 55 -0.92 5.75 3.10
C LEU A 55 -2.25 6.36 2.69
N GLY A 56 -2.26 7.00 1.51
CA GLY A 56 -3.47 7.42 0.82
C GLY A 56 -3.87 6.46 -0.31
N HIS A 57 -5.14 6.58 -0.77
CA HIS A 57 -5.65 5.86 -1.93
C HIS A 57 -5.06 6.45 -3.23
N MET A 58 -3.79 6.18 -3.49
CA MET A 58 -3.08 6.72 -4.65
C MET A 58 -2.13 5.71 -5.29
N GLY A 59 -1.73 5.96 -6.54
CA GLY A 59 -0.77 5.13 -7.26
C GLY A 59 -1.30 3.73 -7.60
N ASN A 60 -0.44 2.74 -7.47
CA ASN A 60 -0.74 1.32 -7.62
C ASN A 60 -0.09 0.56 -6.46
N TRP A 61 -0.86 0.34 -5.42
CA TRP A 61 -0.36 -0.26 -4.19
C TRP A 61 -0.05 -1.78 -4.33
N ASP A 62 -0.69 -2.50 -5.26
CA ASP A 62 -0.35 -3.89 -5.55
C ASP A 62 1.06 -4.01 -6.15
N LEU A 63 1.42 -3.12 -7.10
CA LEU A 63 2.76 -3.06 -7.66
C LEU A 63 3.81 -2.64 -6.62
N VAL A 64 3.50 -1.61 -5.82
CA VAL A 64 4.42 -1.16 -4.75
C VAL A 64 4.54 -2.20 -3.65
N GLY A 65 3.46 -2.89 -3.30
CA GLY A 65 3.49 -4.01 -2.35
C GLY A 65 4.36 -5.16 -2.83
N ALA A 66 4.22 -5.56 -4.10
CA ALA A 66 5.07 -6.56 -4.71
C ALA A 66 6.55 -6.16 -4.73
N TRP A 67 6.84 -4.89 -4.98
CA TRP A 67 8.18 -4.32 -4.89
C TRP A 67 8.71 -4.33 -3.46
N ALA A 68 7.88 -3.91 -2.49
CA ALA A 68 8.26 -3.84 -1.07
C ALA A 68 8.60 -5.23 -0.50
N CYS A 69 7.85 -6.27 -0.86
CA CYS A 69 8.14 -7.65 -0.49
C CYS A 69 9.53 -8.13 -0.97
N ARG A 70 10.06 -7.54 -2.06
CA ARG A 70 11.37 -7.90 -2.62
C ARG A 70 12.52 -7.02 -2.14
N ARG A 71 12.23 -5.79 -1.72
CA ARG A 71 13.26 -4.77 -1.42
C ARG A 71 13.31 -4.32 0.04
N LEU A 72 12.24 -4.54 0.76
CA LEU A 72 12.11 -4.13 2.16
C LEU A 72 11.86 -5.34 3.05
N SER A 73 10.62 -5.75 3.18
CA SER A 73 10.18 -6.92 3.95
C SER A 73 8.79 -7.35 3.51
N THR A 74 8.31 -8.48 4.03
CA THR A 74 6.95 -8.95 3.78
C THR A 74 5.93 -7.86 4.11
N VAL A 75 5.03 -7.60 3.17
CA VAL A 75 3.90 -6.67 3.39
C VAL A 75 2.79 -7.42 4.12
N LEU A 76 2.41 -6.94 5.31
CA LEU A 76 1.25 -7.40 6.07
C LEU A 76 0.17 -6.34 6.02
N THR A 77 -1.00 -6.64 5.48
CA THR A 77 -2.07 -5.64 5.37
C THR A 77 -3.46 -6.25 5.49
N VAL A 78 -4.45 -5.37 5.55
CA VAL A 78 -5.88 -5.73 5.64
C VAL A 78 -6.54 -5.51 4.29
N ALA A 79 -7.43 -6.41 3.90
CA ALA A 79 -8.31 -6.24 2.74
C ALA A 79 -9.76 -6.50 3.13
N GLU A 80 -10.65 -5.60 2.71
CA GLU A 80 -12.09 -5.78 2.87
C GLU A 80 -12.55 -7.01 2.08
N ARG A 81 -13.36 -7.87 2.69
CA ARG A 81 -13.98 -9.00 2.02
C ARG A 81 -15.02 -8.53 1.03
N LEU A 82 -14.73 -8.79 -0.24
CA LEU A 82 -15.63 -8.49 -1.35
C LEU A 82 -16.64 -9.62 -1.54
N GLU A 83 -17.80 -9.28 -2.07
CA GLU A 83 -18.77 -10.22 -2.59
C GLU A 83 -18.69 -10.27 -4.12
N PRO A 84 -18.77 -11.43 -4.76
CA PRO A 84 -18.87 -12.76 -4.14
C PRO A 84 -17.55 -13.25 -3.52
N ALA A 85 -17.62 -14.17 -2.55
CA ALA A 85 -16.48 -14.62 -1.75
C ALA A 85 -15.32 -15.23 -2.57
N ASP A 86 -15.64 -15.94 -3.65
CA ASP A 86 -14.65 -16.51 -4.57
C ASP A 86 -13.79 -15.44 -5.26
N LEU A 87 -14.35 -14.27 -5.54
CA LEU A 87 -13.62 -13.13 -6.07
C LEU A 87 -12.61 -12.59 -5.02
N PHE A 88 -13.05 -12.50 -3.76
CA PHE A 88 -12.15 -12.10 -2.67
C PHE A 88 -11.00 -13.09 -2.52
N ASP A 89 -11.28 -14.39 -2.52
CA ASP A 89 -10.26 -15.45 -2.38
C ASP A 89 -9.24 -15.41 -3.53
N GLN A 90 -9.68 -15.10 -4.77
CA GLN A 90 -8.80 -14.92 -5.92
C GLN A 90 -7.88 -13.70 -5.73
N PHE A 91 -8.38 -12.59 -5.20
CA PHE A 91 -7.57 -11.40 -4.90
C PHE A 91 -6.57 -11.66 -3.77
N VAL A 92 -6.96 -12.38 -2.73
CA VAL A 92 -6.04 -12.78 -1.65
C VAL A 92 -4.93 -13.67 -2.21
N ALA A 93 -5.29 -14.74 -2.91
CA ALA A 93 -4.33 -15.65 -3.52
C ALA A 93 -3.39 -14.94 -4.51
N PHE A 94 -3.89 -13.96 -5.25
CA PHE A 94 -3.07 -13.12 -6.12
C PHE A 94 -2.01 -12.35 -5.33
N ARG A 95 -2.38 -11.66 -4.24
CA ARG A 95 -1.48 -10.86 -3.41
C ARG A 95 -0.48 -11.73 -2.64
N GLU A 96 -0.90 -12.89 -2.18
CA GLU A 96 -0.02 -13.86 -1.53
C GLU A 96 1.06 -14.39 -2.48
N ARG A 97 0.72 -14.63 -3.75
CA ARG A 97 1.73 -14.96 -4.78
C ARG A 97 2.73 -13.84 -5.03
N LEU A 98 2.38 -12.59 -4.75
CA LEU A 98 3.29 -11.45 -4.81
C LEU A 98 4.18 -11.33 -3.55
N GLY A 99 3.96 -12.18 -2.53
CA GLY A 99 4.71 -12.23 -1.27
C GLY A 99 4.07 -11.46 -0.12
N MET A 100 2.84 -10.98 -0.29
CA MET A 100 2.10 -10.27 0.76
C MET A 100 1.38 -11.25 1.70
N ARG A 101 1.16 -10.83 2.95
CA ARG A 101 0.29 -11.49 3.92
C ARG A 101 -0.97 -10.65 4.09
N ILE A 102 -2.13 -11.22 3.78
CA ILE A 102 -3.40 -10.50 3.76
C ILE A 102 -4.31 -10.98 4.90
N ILE A 103 -4.83 -10.02 5.67
CA ILE A 103 -5.87 -10.30 6.67
C ILE A 103 -7.21 -9.83 6.10
N GLY A 104 -8.09 -10.79 5.81
CA GLY A 104 -9.44 -10.46 5.35
C GLY A 104 -10.27 -9.83 6.47
N GLN A 105 -10.95 -8.72 6.16
CA GLN A 105 -11.87 -8.04 7.06
C GLN A 105 -13.31 -8.26 6.59
N GLY A 106 -14.09 -8.99 7.36
CA GLY A 106 -15.54 -9.09 7.19
C GLY A 106 -16.26 -7.85 7.71
N ARG A 107 -17.50 -7.65 7.23
CA ARG A 107 -18.34 -6.53 7.66
C ARG A 107 -18.61 -6.62 9.17
N GLY A 108 -18.22 -5.58 9.93
CA GLY A 108 -18.37 -5.53 11.39
C GLY A 108 -17.35 -6.35 12.19
N GLU A 109 -16.38 -6.99 11.56
CA GLU A 109 -15.29 -7.69 12.25
C GLU A 109 -14.28 -6.70 12.85
N LYS A 110 -13.83 -6.99 14.08
CA LYS A 110 -12.73 -6.24 14.73
C LYS A 110 -11.39 -6.74 14.17
N VAL A 111 -11.02 -6.24 13.01
CA VAL A 111 -9.79 -6.65 12.32
C VAL A 111 -8.52 -6.18 13.03
N PHE A 112 -8.61 -5.13 13.86
CA PHE A 112 -7.46 -4.54 14.53
C PHE A 112 -6.73 -5.53 15.43
N ASP A 113 -7.42 -6.27 16.28
CA ASP A 113 -6.80 -7.27 17.16
C ASP A 113 -6.15 -8.42 16.38
N ARG A 114 -6.76 -8.83 15.27
CA ARG A 114 -6.18 -9.83 14.35
C ARG A 114 -4.90 -9.32 13.68
N LEU A 115 -4.88 -8.04 13.31
CA LEU A 115 -3.70 -7.41 12.74
C LEU A 115 -2.57 -7.30 13.77
N VAL A 116 -2.89 -6.90 15.02
CA VAL A 116 -1.94 -6.88 16.14
C VAL A 116 -1.37 -8.28 16.41
N ALA A 117 -2.21 -9.30 16.45
CA ALA A 117 -1.75 -10.68 16.65
C ALA A 117 -0.83 -11.15 15.51
N ALA A 118 -1.23 -10.88 14.25
CA ALA A 118 -0.45 -11.26 13.08
C ALA A 118 0.88 -10.50 12.97
N ALA A 119 0.94 -9.24 13.41
CA ALA A 119 2.17 -8.46 13.44
C ALA A 119 3.17 -8.97 14.49
N ARG A 120 2.68 -9.55 15.59
CA ARG A 120 3.51 -10.20 16.63
C ARG A 120 3.96 -11.60 16.27
N ASP A 121 3.28 -12.24 15.31
CA ASP A 121 3.55 -13.59 14.85
C ASP A 121 4.45 -13.56 13.59
N GLY A 122 5.75 -13.47 13.82
CA GLY A 122 6.76 -13.40 12.76
C GLY A 122 7.29 -11.99 12.52
N GLY A 123 7.62 -11.66 11.28
CA GLY A 123 8.18 -10.35 10.90
C GLY A 123 9.69 -10.41 10.66
N PRO A 124 10.32 -9.26 10.46
CA PRO A 124 9.71 -7.92 10.42
C PRO A 124 8.77 -7.73 9.22
N TYR A 125 7.76 -6.88 9.39
CA TYR A 125 6.78 -6.55 8.35
C TYR A 125 6.78 -5.08 7.97
N VAL A 126 6.45 -4.80 6.72
CA VAL A 126 5.94 -3.49 6.30
C VAL A 126 4.41 -3.55 6.40
N ILE A 127 3.80 -2.71 7.24
CA ILE A 127 2.36 -2.76 7.53
C ILE A 127 1.66 -1.50 6.97
N PRO A 128 1.29 -1.48 5.67
CA PRO A 128 0.58 -0.36 5.08
C PRO A 128 -0.91 -0.39 5.42
N LEU A 129 -1.42 0.75 5.88
CA LEU A 129 -2.84 1.00 6.13
C LEU A 129 -3.26 2.31 5.46
N LEU A 130 -4.45 2.31 4.86
CA LEU A 130 -5.00 3.52 4.25
C LEU A 130 -5.59 4.43 5.34
N ALA A 131 -5.19 5.71 5.32
CA ALA A 131 -5.54 6.69 6.35
C ALA A 131 -6.29 7.91 5.83
N ASP A 132 -6.28 8.17 4.52
CA ASP A 132 -6.76 9.40 3.90
C ASP A 132 -8.27 9.62 3.93
N ARG A 133 -9.02 8.66 4.43
CA ARG A 133 -10.46 8.79 4.70
C ARG A 133 -10.93 7.78 5.74
N ASP A 134 -11.92 8.17 6.53
CA ASP A 134 -12.68 7.27 7.39
C ASP A 134 -14.18 7.53 7.20
N LEU A 135 -14.92 6.47 6.93
CA LEU A 135 -16.39 6.50 6.79
C LEU A 135 -17.07 6.00 8.06
N SER A 136 -16.30 5.62 9.08
CA SER A 136 -16.79 5.12 10.37
C SER A 136 -16.94 6.25 11.40
N ALA A 137 -17.43 5.90 12.59
CA ALA A 137 -17.48 6.81 13.72
C ALA A 137 -16.12 7.01 14.44
N SER A 138 -15.11 6.17 14.15
CA SER A 138 -13.81 6.17 14.83
C SER A 138 -12.74 7.06 14.19
N GLY A 139 -13.04 7.66 13.04
CA GLY A 139 -12.12 8.58 12.36
C GLY A 139 -11.87 9.86 13.15
N VAL A 140 -10.72 10.50 12.90
CA VAL A 140 -10.33 11.79 13.48
C VAL A 140 -10.48 12.90 12.46
N ASP A 141 -10.94 14.05 12.90
CA ASP A 141 -11.04 15.23 12.06
C ASP A 141 -9.68 15.95 12.02
N VAL A 142 -9.21 16.23 10.80
CA VAL A 142 -7.95 16.92 10.54
C VAL A 142 -8.17 18.10 9.60
N ASP A 143 -7.36 19.14 9.70
CA ASP A 143 -7.29 20.19 8.68
C ASP A 143 -6.49 19.68 7.48
N LEU A 144 -7.11 19.61 6.32
CA LEU A 144 -6.47 19.28 5.05
C LEU A 144 -6.68 20.44 4.08
N CYS A 145 -5.63 21.22 3.85
CA CYS A 145 -5.67 22.37 2.92
C CYS A 145 -6.78 23.40 3.27
N GLY A 146 -7.01 23.67 4.56
CA GLY A 146 -8.03 24.60 5.03
C GLY A 146 -9.46 24.06 5.06
N HIS A 147 -9.61 22.74 4.93
CA HIS A 147 -10.91 22.04 5.02
C HIS A 147 -10.82 20.89 6.01
N THR A 148 -11.86 20.72 6.81
CA THR A 148 -11.98 19.56 7.70
C THR A 148 -12.15 18.29 6.86
N ALA A 149 -11.26 17.33 7.06
CA ALA A 149 -11.32 15.99 6.47
C ALA A 149 -11.26 14.93 7.56
N ARG A 150 -11.94 13.80 7.34
CA ARG A 150 -11.99 12.71 8.30
C ARG A 150 -11.02 11.61 7.91
N PHE A 151 -10.03 11.36 8.77
CA PHE A 151 -8.94 10.40 8.55
C PHE A 151 -9.09 9.17 9.45
N ALA A 152 -8.60 8.02 8.96
CA ALA A 152 -8.58 6.81 9.76
C ALA A 152 -7.43 6.85 10.77
N ALA A 153 -7.73 6.65 12.06
CA ALA A 153 -6.76 6.59 13.14
C ALA A 153 -5.97 5.26 13.19
N GLY A 154 -6.38 4.26 12.40
CA GLY A 154 -5.84 2.90 12.44
C GLY A 154 -4.32 2.80 12.38
N PRO A 155 -3.61 3.48 11.46
CA PRO A 155 -2.16 3.43 11.40
C PRO A 155 -1.48 3.94 12.69
N ALA A 156 -1.91 5.08 13.22
CA ALA A 156 -1.35 5.65 14.45
C ALA A 156 -1.63 4.75 15.67
N ALA A 157 -2.87 4.28 15.81
CA ALA A 157 -3.26 3.37 16.87
C ALA A 157 -2.49 2.03 16.82
N LEU A 158 -2.19 1.52 15.61
CA LEU A 158 -1.39 0.31 15.47
C LEU A 158 0.06 0.54 15.86
N ALA A 159 0.67 1.65 15.41
CA ALA A 159 2.03 2.01 15.74
C ALA A 159 2.20 2.16 17.26
N GLU A 160 1.30 2.89 17.92
CA GLU A 160 1.27 3.03 19.37
C GLU A 160 1.08 1.68 20.09
N ARG A 161 0.13 0.85 19.64
CA ARG A 161 -0.20 -0.44 20.27
C ARG A 161 0.93 -1.44 20.22
N LEU A 162 1.78 -1.37 19.20
CA LEU A 162 2.88 -2.29 18.96
C LEU A 162 4.25 -1.68 19.28
N ASP A 163 4.31 -0.40 19.66
CA ASP A 163 5.55 0.37 19.85
C ASP A 163 6.44 0.36 18.59
N LEU A 164 5.82 0.55 17.40
CA LEU A 164 6.47 0.50 16.11
C LEU A 164 6.63 1.89 15.49
N PRO A 165 7.69 2.13 14.70
CA PRO A 165 7.86 3.37 13.96
C PRO A 165 6.72 3.58 12.97
N LEU A 166 6.20 4.81 12.91
CA LEU A 166 5.18 5.24 11.96
C LEU A 166 5.82 6.04 10.83
N TYR A 167 5.49 5.69 9.61
CA TYR A 167 5.88 6.40 8.41
C TYR A 167 4.64 6.86 7.64
N THR A 168 4.73 8.01 7.00
CA THR A 168 3.74 8.44 6.00
C THR A 168 4.29 8.24 4.60
N GLY A 169 3.42 7.95 3.65
CA GLY A 169 3.84 7.67 2.29
C GLY A 169 2.94 8.24 1.21
N THR A 170 3.57 8.63 0.12
CA THR A 170 2.89 9.04 -1.10
C THR A 170 3.35 8.21 -2.29
N MET A 171 2.45 7.99 -3.24
CA MET A 171 2.73 7.27 -4.49
C MET A 171 2.17 8.03 -5.68
N HIS A 172 2.96 8.17 -6.73
CA HIS A 172 2.45 8.73 -7.98
C HIS A 172 3.08 8.06 -9.21
N TYR A 173 2.37 8.10 -10.32
CA TYR A 173 2.88 7.59 -11.58
C TYR A 173 3.93 8.52 -12.19
N GLU A 174 4.99 7.94 -12.73
CA GLU A 174 6.00 8.63 -13.55
C GLU A 174 6.09 8.02 -14.96
N ARG A 175 6.54 8.82 -15.92
CA ARG A 175 6.97 8.31 -17.24
C ARG A 175 8.40 7.81 -17.13
N LEU A 176 8.61 6.55 -17.50
CA LEU A 176 9.94 5.95 -17.47
C LEU A 176 10.82 6.47 -18.61
N SER A 177 12.14 6.57 -18.38
CA SER A 177 13.15 6.77 -19.41
C SER A 177 13.16 5.60 -20.41
N VAL A 178 13.78 5.77 -21.57
CA VAL A 178 13.85 4.71 -22.59
C VAL A 178 14.49 3.43 -22.04
N GLU A 179 15.56 3.58 -21.25
CA GLU A 179 16.27 2.45 -20.65
C GLU A 179 15.40 1.69 -19.65
N ARG A 180 14.75 2.41 -18.72
CA ARG A 180 13.86 1.79 -17.73
C ARG A 180 12.64 1.15 -18.38
N ARG A 181 12.12 1.69 -19.50
CA ARG A 181 11.00 1.08 -20.23
C ARG A 181 11.32 -0.32 -20.73
N ARG A 182 12.54 -0.54 -21.23
CA ARG A 182 12.96 -1.86 -21.73
C ARG A 182 12.95 -2.88 -20.59
N ALA A 183 13.57 -2.55 -19.45
CA ALA A 183 13.60 -3.43 -18.30
C ALA A 183 12.20 -3.61 -17.68
N ALA A 184 11.39 -2.55 -17.62
CA ALA A 184 10.05 -2.56 -17.01
C ALA A 184 8.96 -3.20 -17.87
N GLY A 185 9.16 -3.33 -19.18
CA GLY A 185 8.11 -3.74 -20.12
C GLY A 185 6.90 -2.79 -20.14
N SER A 186 7.06 -1.55 -19.65
CA SER A 186 5.99 -0.58 -19.47
C SER A 186 6.50 0.85 -19.64
N PRO A 187 5.72 1.76 -20.24
CA PRO A 187 6.07 3.18 -20.29
C PRO A 187 5.82 3.91 -18.95
N TRP A 188 5.23 3.24 -17.96
CA TRP A 188 4.85 3.81 -16.68
C TRP A 188 5.54 3.09 -15.52
N GLY A 189 6.06 3.89 -14.60
CA GLY A 189 6.54 3.46 -13.30
C GLY A 189 5.83 4.21 -12.18
N LEU A 190 6.26 3.94 -10.95
CA LEU A 190 5.80 4.58 -9.74
C LEU A 190 6.96 5.17 -8.96
N VAL A 191 6.72 6.30 -8.35
CA VAL A 191 7.57 6.88 -7.32
C VAL A 191 6.88 6.65 -5.99
N LEU A 192 7.57 5.97 -5.08
CA LEU A 192 7.18 5.79 -3.68
C LEU A 192 8.05 6.72 -2.84
N THR A 193 7.44 7.58 -2.04
CA THR A 193 8.14 8.41 -1.06
C THR A 193 7.66 8.04 0.33
N LEU A 194 8.58 7.67 1.23
CA LEU A 194 8.28 7.37 2.63
C LEU A 194 9.06 8.29 3.56
N ARG A 195 8.37 8.90 4.52
CA ARG A 195 8.94 9.79 5.52
C ARG A 195 8.50 9.36 6.92
N GLU A 196 9.40 9.45 7.86
CA GLU A 196 9.11 9.26 9.28
C GLU A 196 8.16 10.35 9.78
N VAL A 197 7.25 9.99 10.70
CA VAL A 197 6.31 10.91 11.37
C VAL A 197 6.91 11.41 12.67
#